data_5e141540575ab55b609ca7a0f8825841
#
_entry.id   5e141540575ab55b609ca7a0f8825841
#
_cell.length_a   1.000
_cell.length_b   1.000
_cell.length_c   1.000
_cell.angle_alpha   90.00
_cell.angle_beta   90.00
_cell.angle_gamma   90.00
#
_symmetry.space_group_name_H-M   'P 1'
#
loop_
_entity.id
_entity.type
_entity.pdbx_description
1 polymer ?
#
loop_
_entity_poly.entity_id
_entity_poly.type
_entity_poly.pdbx_seq_one_letter_code
_entity_poly.pdbx_strand_id
1 'polypeptide(L)'
;MPLNESMRAHNREVMAKIARKQVYPLARKEALAILDELGMFVKNWIASKTYTYEDQTYNLTDSTGCAIYENGKLVQFMPYMNQKQASGPRTITYHRARFAVDGRALLRAALSSNAGCPLGRYGTFTLAVISTAPYGVWVNEGSGDGGPNKRGRGWFDELRKATEQEIIKIKAAHGYSA
;
A
#
# COMPACT_ATOMS: atom_id res chain seq x y z
N MET A 1 28.49 -44.77 11.11
CA MET A 1 27.62 -44.64 12.27
C MET A 1 26.46 -43.72 11.96
N PRO A 2 25.22 -44.19 11.96
CA PRO A 2 24.06 -43.38 11.58
C PRO A 2 23.47 -42.51 12.68
N LEU A 3 24.23 -42.21 13.73
CA LEU A 3 23.82 -41.30 14.82
C LEU A 3 23.54 -39.88 14.36
N ASN A 4 23.89 -39.54 13.13
CA ASN A 4 23.80 -38.17 12.65
C ASN A 4 22.44 -37.77 12.09
N GLU A 5 21.60 -38.67 11.58
CA GLU A 5 20.33 -38.27 10.96
C GLU A 5 19.22 -37.99 11.96
N SER A 6 19.10 -38.83 12.99
CA SER A 6 18.10 -38.62 14.06
C SER A 6 18.41 -37.37 14.87
N MET A 7 19.67 -37.10 15.20
CA MET A 7 20.06 -35.84 15.86
C MET A 7 19.86 -34.62 14.99
N ARG A 8 20.14 -34.73 13.67
CA ARG A 8 19.90 -33.65 12.70
C ARG A 8 18.41 -33.36 12.54
N ALA A 9 17.57 -34.40 12.51
CA ALA A 9 16.12 -34.24 12.47
C ALA A 9 15.58 -33.60 13.74
N HIS A 10 16.02 -34.06 14.92
CA HIS A 10 15.65 -33.46 16.21
C HIS A 10 16.08 -32.00 16.29
N ASN A 11 17.32 -31.68 15.96
CA ASN A 11 17.81 -30.31 15.96
C ASN A 11 17.03 -29.40 14.98
N ARG A 12 16.68 -29.89 13.79
CA ARG A 12 15.82 -29.13 12.86
C ARG A 12 14.45 -28.84 13.46
N GLU A 13 13.84 -29.81 14.15
CA GLU A 13 12.55 -29.64 14.80
C GLU A 13 12.62 -28.64 15.95
N VAL A 14 13.64 -28.74 16.79
CA VAL A 14 13.89 -27.78 17.90
C VAL A 14 14.11 -26.38 17.35
N MET A 15 14.97 -26.22 16.35
CA MET A 15 15.24 -24.93 15.73
C MET A 15 13.97 -24.36 15.05
N ALA A 16 13.15 -25.20 14.41
CA ALA A 16 11.89 -24.78 13.84
C ALA A 16 10.89 -24.29 14.92
N LYS A 17 10.84 -24.96 16.07
CA LYS A 17 10.03 -24.52 17.21
C LYS A 17 10.51 -23.19 17.80
N ILE A 18 11.81 -23.00 17.94
CA ILE A 18 12.42 -21.75 18.39
C ILE A 18 12.10 -20.63 17.40
N ALA A 19 12.33 -20.88 16.12
CA ALA A 19 12.05 -19.90 15.06
C ALA A 19 10.57 -19.46 15.06
N ARG A 20 9.64 -20.41 15.18
CA ARG A 20 8.21 -20.10 15.20
C ARG A 20 7.76 -19.37 16.47
N LYS A 21 8.28 -19.75 17.65
CA LYS A 21 7.81 -19.22 18.93
C LYS A 21 8.51 -17.94 19.37
N GLN A 22 9.76 -17.76 18.99
CA GLN A 22 10.58 -16.65 19.50
C GLN A 22 11.01 -15.68 18.39
N VAL A 23 11.55 -16.19 17.30
CA VAL A 23 12.12 -15.34 16.24
C VAL A 23 11.03 -14.71 15.38
N TYR A 24 10.07 -15.51 14.92
CA TYR A 24 9.02 -15.02 14.03
C TYR A 24 8.17 -13.91 14.63
N PRO A 25 7.69 -13.96 15.88
CA PRO A 25 6.93 -12.86 16.46
C PRO A 25 7.70 -11.55 16.55
N LEU A 26 9.01 -11.61 16.85
CA LEU A 26 9.87 -10.43 16.89
C LEU A 26 10.08 -9.86 15.50
N ALA A 27 10.44 -10.70 14.52
CA ALA A 27 10.62 -10.29 13.14
C ALA A 27 9.32 -9.75 12.54
N ARG A 28 8.17 -10.35 12.88
CA ARG A 28 6.86 -9.87 12.47
C ARG A 28 6.56 -8.48 13.03
N LYS A 29 6.80 -8.29 14.32
CA LYS A 29 6.59 -6.98 14.98
C LYS A 29 7.41 -5.90 14.31
N GLU A 30 8.66 -6.19 14.04
CA GLU A 30 9.59 -5.27 13.41
C GLU A 30 9.19 -4.95 11.96
N ALA A 31 8.86 -5.96 11.17
CA ALA A 31 8.40 -5.76 9.80
C ALA A 31 7.13 -4.90 9.73
N LEU A 32 6.19 -5.13 10.65
CA LEU A 32 4.97 -4.31 10.73
C LEU A 32 5.28 -2.87 11.14
N ALA A 33 6.21 -2.63 12.06
CA ALA A 33 6.62 -1.29 12.47
C ALA A 33 7.23 -0.52 11.28
N ILE A 34 8.14 -1.13 10.54
CA ILE A 34 8.75 -0.54 9.34
C ILE A 34 7.68 -0.20 8.28
N LEU A 35 6.73 -1.10 8.04
CA LEU A 35 5.67 -0.87 7.05
C LEU A 35 4.64 0.16 7.53
N ASP A 36 4.41 0.27 8.84
CA ASP A 36 3.55 1.31 9.40
C ASP A 36 4.16 2.70 9.21
N GLU A 37 5.45 2.86 9.50
CA GLU A 37 6.18 4.10 9.25
C GLU A 37 6.16 4.47 7.77
N LEU A 38 6.41 3.49 6.89
CA LEU A 38 6.35 3.70 5.46
C LEU A 38 4.94 4.09 4.98
N GLY A 39 3.91 3.47 5.53
CA GLY A 39 2.51 3.81 5.26
C GLY A 39 2.17 5.23 5.70
N MET A 40 2.67 5.67 6.85
CA MET A 40 2.52 7.05 7.31
C MET A 40 3.24 8.03 6.39
N PHE A 41 4.44 7.70 5.91
CA PHE A 41 5.13 8.50 4.90
C PHE A 41 4.28 8.64 3.63
N VAL A 42 3.78 7.53 3.08
CA VAL A 42 2.93 7.53 1.87
C VAL A 42 1.69 8.39 2.07
N LYS A 43 1.01 8.25 3.22
CA LYS A 43 -0.15 9.07 3.57
C LYS A 43 0.17 10.56 3.58
N ASN A 44 1.27 10.95 4.21
CA ASN A 44 1.70 12.35 4.29
C ASN A 44 2.13 12.88 2.91
N TRP A 45 2.80 12.04 2.12
CA TRP A 45 3.19 12.41 0.76
C TRP A 45 1.97 12.68 -0.12
N ILE A 46 0.96 11.80 -0.12
CA ILE A 46 -0.30 11.98 -0.85
C ILE A 46 -0.97 13.28 -0.38
N ALA A 47 -1.03 13.52 0.92
CA ALA A 47 -1.61 14.73 1.50
C ALA A 47 -0.91 16.01 1.00
N SER A 48 0.42 15.98 0.86
CA SER A 48 1.21 17.11 0.39
C SER A 48 1.07 17.38 -1.11
N LYS A 49 0.59 16.39 -1.87
CA LYS A 49 0.53 16.43 -3.35
C LYS A 49 -0.89 16.59 -3.91
N THR A 50 -1.89 16.79 -3.06
CA THR A 50 -3.30 16.92 -3.49
C THR A 50 -3.52 18.02 -4.52
N TYR A 51 -2.73 19.08 -4.49
CA TYR A 51 -2.80 20.18 -5.46
C TYR A 51 -2.25 19.81 -6.86
N THR A 52 -1.43 18.77 -6.97
CA THR A 52 -0.77 18.44 -8.25
C THR A 52 -1.72 17.78 -9.24
N TYR A 53 -2.75 17.12 -8.76
CA TYR A 53 -3.80 16.50 -9.59
C TYR A 53 -5.16 17.16 -9.46
N GLU A 54 -5.19 18.37 -8.89
CA GLU A 54 -6.40 19.21 -8.83
C GLU A 54 -7.62 18.44 -8.31
N ASP A 55 -7.46 17.75 -7.17
CA ASP A 55 -8.53 16.92 -6.60
C ASP A 55 -9.65 17.80 -5.99
N GLN A 56 -10.44 18.39 -6.89
CA GLN A 56 -11.51 19.34 -6.54
C GLN A 56 -12.60 18.71 -5.68
N THR A 57 -12.77 17.41 -5.78
CA THR A 57 -13.85 16.69 -5.10
C THR A 57 -13.35 15.81 -3.95
N TYR A 58 -12.04 15.71 -3.79
CA TYR A 58 -11.36 14.81 -2.87
C TYR A 58 -11.67 13.31 -3.05
N ASN A 59 -12.42 12.96 -4.10
CA ASN A 59 -12.78 11.56 -4.35
C ASN A 59 -11.58 10.71 -4.76
N LEU A 60 -10.62 11.25 -5.54
CA LEU A 60 -9.38 10.55 -5.87
C LEU A 60 -8.56 10.28 -4.61
N THR A 61 -8.38 11.30 -3.81
CA THR A 61 -7.66 11.22 -2.53
C THR A 61 -8.32 10.24 -1.57
N ASP A 62 -9.64 10.35 -1.39
CA ASP A 62 -10.41 9.49 -0.48
C ASP A 62 -10.56 8.05 -0.98
N SER A 63 -10.35 7.81 -2.28
CA SER A 63 -10.28 6.46 -2.87
C SER A 63 -8.89 5.84 -2.85
N THR A 64 -7.90 6.55 -2.32
CA THR A 64 -6.52 6.10 -2.24
C THR A 64 -6.15 5.84 -0.78
N GLY A 65 -5.53 4.69 -0.53
CA GLY A 65 -5.06 4.30 0.80
C GLY A 65 -3.90 3.33 0.73
N CYS A 66 -3.35 3.00 1.90
CA CYS A 66 -2.31 2.01 2.05
C CYS A 66 -2.86 0.78 2.77
N ALA A 67 -2.46 -0.39 2.32
CA ALA A 67 -2.81 -1.66 2.94
C ALA A 67 -1.55 -2.49 3.19
N ILE A 68 -1.41 -3.03 4.39
CA ILE A 68 -0.34 -3.94 4.76
C ILE A 68 -0.89 -5.36 4.72
N TYR A 69 -0.22 -6.20 3.97
CA TYR A 69 -0.53 -7.62 3.83
C TYR A 69 0.58 -8.47 4.42
N GLU A 70 0.19 -9.55 5.08
CA GLU A 70 1.06 -10.62 5.53
C GLU A 70 0.64 -11.92 4.85
N ASN A 71 1.53 -12.53 4.09
CA ASN A 71 1.24 -13.75 3.31
C ASN A 71 0.00 -13.60 2.39
N GLY A 72 -0.17 -12.43 1.80
CA GLY A 72 -1.31 -12.11 0.94
C GLY A 72 -2.61 -11.78 1.67
N LYS A 73 -2.66 -11.84 3.01
CA LYS A 73 -3.84 -11.49 3.81
C LYS A 73 -3.71 -10.08 4.35
N LEU A 74 -4.79 -9.33 4.30
CA LEU A 74 -4.85 -7.99 4.87
C LEU A 74 -4.66 -8.03 6.38
N VAL A 75 -3.67 -7.29 6.89
CA VAL A 75 -3.36 -7.16 8.32
C VAL A 75 -3.76 -5.79 8.84
N GLN A 76 -3.45 -4.76 8.07
CA GLN A 76 -3.70 -3.38 8.47
C GLN A 76 -4.05 -2.53 7.26
N PHE A 77 -4.92 -1.55 7.49
CA PHE A 77 -5.34 -0.61 6.49
C PHE A 77 -5.24 0.82 7.02
N MET A 78 -4.63 1.69 6.23
CA MET A 78 -4.51 3.11 6.50
C MET A 78 -5.24 3.88 5.40
N PRO A 79 -6.50 4.28 5.61
CA PRO A 79 -7.18 5.13 4.66
C PRO A 79 -6.54 6.50 4.65
N TYR A 80 -6.32 7.05 3.47
CA TYR A 80 -6.18 8.49 3.37
C TYR A 80 -7.54 9.11 3.65
N MET A 81 -7.62 9.94 4.65
CA MET A 81 -8.80 10.75 4.92
C MET A 81 -8.42 12.21 4.90
N ASN A 82 -9.00 12.97 3.98
CA ASN A 82 -8.96 14.41 4.08
C ASN A 82 -9.88 14.81 5.23
N GLN A 83 -9.28 15.31 6.31
CA GLN A 83 -10.05 15.70 7.50
C GLN A 83 -10.87 16.98 7.27
N LYS A 84 -10.55 17.77 6.25
CA LYS A 84 -11.15 19.09 6.04
C LYS A 84 -12.46 19.07 5.27
N GLN A 85 -12.67 18.11 4.39
CA GLN A 85 -13.91 17.96 3.63
C GLN A 85 -14.25 16.49 3.45
N ALA A 86 -15.48 16.11 3.73
CA ALA A 86 -15.97 14.79 3.40
C ALA A 86 -16.24 14.72 1.89
N SER A 87 -15.60 13.78 1.19
CA SER A 87 -16.10 13.38 -0.11
C SER A 87 -17.47 12.72 0.09
N GLY A 88 -18.42 13.05 -0.77
CA GLY A 88 -19.71 12.38 -0.83
C GLY A 88 -19.95 11.86 -2.24
N PRO A 89 -21.02 11.09 -2.46
CA PRO A 89 -21.37 10.65 -3.78
C PRO A 89 -21.55 11.87 -4.70
N ARG A 90 -20.71 11.93 -5.74
CA ARG A 90 -20.73 13.02 -6.73
C ARG A 90 -20.62 12.44 -8.12
N THR A 91 -21.24 13.10 -9.08
CA THR A 91 -21.01 12.81 -10.49
C THR A 91 -19.84 13.64 -10.97
N ILE A 92 -18.79 12.97 -11.39
CA ILE A 92 -17.59 13.58 -11.96
C ILE A 92 -17.61 13.33 -13.45
N THR A 93 -17.40 14.37 -14.24
CA THR A 93 -17.20 14.24 -15.68
C THR A 93 -15.71 14.33 -15.97
N TYR A 94 -15.15 13.26 -16.51
CA TYR A 94 -13.76 13.20 -16.93
C TYR A 94 -13.69 12.60 -18.33
N HIS A 95 -13.06 13.29 -19.27
CA HIS A 95 -12.98 12.88 -20.68
C HIS A 95 -14.31 12.42 -21.28
N ARG A 96 -15.38 13.25 -21.14
CA ARG A 96 -16.74 12.97 -21.62
C ARG A 96 -17.45 11.78 -20.95
N ALA A 97 -16.78 11.04 -20.09
CA ALA A 97 -17.41 9.99 -19.29
C ALA A 97 -17.88 10.55 -17.94
N ARG A 98 -19.05 10.09 -17.50
CA ARG A 98 -19.62 10.47 -16.20
C ARG A 98 -19.41 9.32 -15.23
N PHE A 99 -18.86 9.62 -14.06
CA PHE A 99 -18.64 8.67 -13.00
C PHE A 99 -19.41 9.12 -11.76
N ALA A 100 -20.28 8.24 -11.24
CA ALA A 100 -20.80 8.41 -9.89
C ALA A 100 -19.75 7.84 -8.92
N VAL A 101 -19.09 8.69 -8.17
CA VAL A 101 -17.95 8.31 -7.33
C VAL A 101 -18.19 8.74 -5.90
N ASP A 102 -18.11 7.78 -5.00
CA ASP A 102 -17.85 7.99 -3.59
C ASP A 102 -16.51 7.30 -3.26
N GLY A 103 -15.44 8.09 -3.15
CA GLY A 103 -14.09 7.58 -2.97
C GLY A 103 -13.94 6.70 -1.72
N ARG A 104 -14.58 7.08 -0.63
CA ARG A 104 -14.55 6.32 0.63
C ARG A 104 -15.29 5.00 0.53
N ALA A 105 -16.46 4.99 -0.13
CA ALA A 105 -17.23 3.77 -0.33
C ALA A 105 -16.49 2.80 -1.24
N LEU A 106 -15.90 3.29 -2.33
CA LEU A 106 -15.10 2.47 -3.25
C LEU A 106 -13.91 1.83 -2.55
N LEU A 107 -13.18 2.60 -1.75
CA LEU A 107 -12.03 2.08 -1.02
C LEU A 107 -12.44 1.03 0.03
N ARG A 108 -13.50 1.27 0.78
CA ARG A 108 -14.05 0.30 1.74
C ARG A 108 -14.49 -0.98 1.03
N ALA A 109 -15.18 -0.88 -0.11
CA ALA A 109 -15.62 -2.04 -0.88
C ALA A 109 -14.43 -2.87 -1.38
N ALA A 110 -13.39 -2.22 -1.92
CA ALA A 110 -12.18 -2.91 -2.38
C ALA A 110 -11.48 -3.68 -1.25
N LEU A 111 -11.45 -3.12 -0.05
CA LEU A 111 -10.82 -3.75 1.11
C LEU A 111 -11.68 -4.84 1.74
N SER A 112 -13.01 -4.67 1.77
CA SER A 112 -13.92 -5.66 2.31
C SER A 112 -14.08 -6.88 1.40
N SER A 113 -13.82 -6.75 0.10
CA SER A 113 -13.91 -7.84 -0.87
C SER A 113 -12.88 -8.95 -0.66
N ASN A 114 -12.00 -8.82 0.33
CA ASN A 114 -10.94 -9.79 0.63
C ASN A 114 -10.05 -10.09 -0.59
N ALA A 115 -10.01 -9.16 -1.53
CA ALA A 115 -9.08 -9.22 -2.64
C ALA A 115 -7.67 -9.26 -2.04
N GLY A 116 -7.09 -10.45 -1.98
CA GLY A 116 -5.75 -10.64 -1.48
C GLY A 116 -4.77 -9.75 -2.24
N CYS A 117 -3.64 -9.44 -1.64
CA CYS A 117 -2.59 -8.75 -2.37
C CYS A 117 -2.21 -9.58 -3.60
N PRO A 118 -2.36 -9.06 -4.82
CA PRO A 118 -2.08 -9.81 -6.05
C PRO A 118 -0.60 -10.24 -6.14
N LEU A 119 0.27 -9.61 -5.34
CA LEU A 119 1.70 -9.91 -5.23
C LEU A 119 2.04 -10.70 -3.97
N GLY A 120 1.04 -11.11 -3.19
CA GLY A 120 1.23 -11.80 -1.91
C GLY A 120 1.88 -13.15 -2.09
N ARG A 121 3.11 -13.30 -1.56
CA ARG A 121 3.82 -14.57 -1.45
C ARG A 121 3.85 -14.99 0.01
N TYR A 122 3.86 -16.30 0.25
CA TYR A 122 4.01 -16.82 1.60
C TYR A 122 5.32 -16.34 2.24
N GLY A 123 5.28 -15.94 3.51
CA GLY A 123 6.44 -15.43 4.24
C GLY A 123 6.82 -13.99 3.91
N THR A 124 5.97 -13.25 3.20
CA THR A 124 6.24 -11.86 2.82
C THR A 124 5.31 -10.88 3.52
N PHE A 125 5.85 -9.71 3.78
CA PHE A 125 5.09 -8.53 4.15
C PHE A 125 5.09 -7.55 2.98
N THR A 126 3.94 -7.01 2.65
CA THR A 126 3.77 -6.12 1.49
C THR A 126 2.98 -4.89 1.89
N LEU A 127 3.51 -3.71 1.63
CA LEU A 127 2.74 -2.47 1.62
C LEU A 127 2.24 -2.24 0.19
N ALA A 128 0.92 -2.16 0.04
CA ALA A 128 0.29 -1.80 -1.22
C ALA A 128 -0.34 -0.42 -1.12
N VAL A 129 -0.09 0.43 -2.09
CA VAL A 129 -0.85 1.67 -2.30
C VAL A 129 -1.98 1.35 -3.28
N ILE A 130 -3.20 1.62 -2.85
CA ILE A 130 -4.41 1.26 -3.57
C ILE A 130 -5.16 2.53 -3.91
N SER A 131 -5.49 2.73 -5.19
CA SER A 131 -6.42 3.76 -5.63
C SER A 131 -7.57 3.10 -6.38
N THR A 132 -8.79 3.36 -5.94
CA THR A 132 -10.01 2.74 -6.47
C THR A 132 -10.84 3.69 -7.32
N ALA A 133 -10.38 4.93 -7.52
CA ALA A 133 -11.06 5.86 -8.41
C ALA A 133 -10.98 5.37 -9.87
N PRO A 134 -12.11 5.19 -10.56
CA PRO A 134 -12.12 4.67 -11.94
C PRO A 134 -11.37 5.56 -12.93
N TYR A 135 -11.19 6.83 -12.61
CA TYR A 135 -10.44 7.79 -13.43
C TYR A 135 -8.99 7.98 -12.95
N GLY A 136 -8.57 7.31 -11.90
CA GLY A 136 -7.23 7.45 -11.30
C GLY A 136 -6.10 7.13 -12.29
N VAL A 137 -6.30 6.14 -13.16
CA VAL A 137 -5.34 5.79 -14.22
C VAL A 137 -5.14 6.96 -15.18
N TRP A 138 -6.21 7.60 -15.61
CA TRP A 138 -6.12 8.75 -16.54
C TRP A 138 -5.47 9.97 -15.89
N VAL A 139 -5.66 10.18 -14.60
CA VAL A 139 -4.97 11.25 -13.88
C VAL A 139 -3.47 10.96 -13.81
N ASN A 140 -3.08 9.70 -13.65
CA ASN A 140 -1.67 9.30 -13.60
C ASN A 140 -1.00 9.30 -14.97
N GLU A 141 -1.62 8.65 -15.95
CA GLU A 141 -1.02 8.36 -17.26
C GLU A 141 -1.38 9.39 -18.35
N GLY A 142 -2.46 10.12 -18.16
CA GLY A 142 -3.06 10.97 -19.18
C GLY A 142 -4.03 10.20 -20.05
N SER A 143 -4.77 10.92 -20.88
CA SER A 143 -5.86 10.36 -21.69
C SER A 143 -5.48 9.96 -23.12
N GLY A 144 -4.31 10.38 -23.57
CA GLY A 144 -3.84 10.08 -24.93
C GLY A 144 -4.60 10.76 -26.10
N ASP A 145 -5.77 11.34 -25.84
CA ASP A 145 -6.71 11.86 -26.87
C ASP A 145 -6.67 13.37 -27.08
N GLY A 146 -5.66 14.03 -26.58
CA GLY A 146 -5.46 15.45 -26.83
C GLY A 146 -6.19 16.40 -25.88
N GLY A 147 -6.88 15.90 -24.86
CA GLY A 147 -7.51 16.70 -23.82
C GLY A 147 -6.52 17.52 -22.96
N PRO A 148 -7.01 18.35 -22.03
CA PRO A 148 -6.17 19.24 -21.22
C PRO A 148 -5.09 18.49 -20.40
N ASN A 149 -5.26 17.18 -20.20
CA ASN A 149 -4.31 16.31 -19.52
C ASN A 149 -3.60 15.36 -20.49
N LYS A 150 -3.10 15.87 -21.61
CA LYS A 150 -2.33 15.08 -22.61
C LYS A 150 -1.21 14.27 -22.00
N ARG A 151 -0.59 14.80 -20.96
CA ARG A 151 0.45 14.13 -20.18
C ARG A 151 -0.13 13.85 -18.81
N GLY A 152 -0.17 12.60 -18.40
CA GLY A 152 -0.50 12.23 -17.04
C GLY A 152 0.39 12.98 -16.05
N ARG A 153 -0.09 13.10 -14.84
CA ARG A 153 0.66 13.79 -13.77
C ARG A 153 1.81 12.94 -13.23
N GLY A 154 1.81 11.61 -13.52
CA GLY A 154 2.87 10.69 -13.10
C GLY A 154 3.01 10.55 -11.57
N TRP A 155 1.98 10.93 -10.82
CA TRP A 155 2.07 11.00 -9.35
C TRP A 155 2.31 9.64 -8.69
N PHE A 156 1.81 8.56 -9.29
CA PHE A 156 2.10 7.21 -8.81
C PHE A 156 3.57 6.84 -8.98
N ASP A 157 4.18 7.24 -10.09
CA ASP A 157 5.61 7.01 -10.33
C ASP A 157 6.49 7.85 -9.41
N GLU A 158 6.08 9.10 -9.15
CA GLU A 158 6.75 9.95 -8.16
C GLU A 158 6.63 9.36 -6.76
N LEU A 159 5.43 8.91 -6.37
CA LEU A 159 5.20 8.27 -5.09
C LEU A 159 6.04 7.00 -4.94
N ARG A 160 6.08 6.16 -5.98
CA ARG A 160 6.89 4.94 -5.98
C ARG A 160 8.35 5.26 -5.72
N LYS A 161 8.94 6.20 -6.48
CA LYS A 161 10.34 6.61 -6.29
C LYS A 161 10.61 7.18 -4.89
N ALA A 162 9.71 8.03 -4.40
CA ALA A 162 9.83 8.57 -3.05
C ALA A 162 9.74 7.48 -1.98
N THR A 163 8.86 6.50 -2.16
CA THR A 163 8.70 5.37 -1.24
C THR A 163 9.91 4.44 -1.25
N GLU A 164 10.49 4.18 -2.43
CA GLU A 164 11.72 3.40 -2.59
C GLU A 164 12.93 4.06 -1.88
N GLN A 165 13.00 5.37 -1.89
CA GLN A 165 14.03 6.11 -1.16
C GLN A 165 13.78 6.11 0.35
N GLU A 166 12.54 6.26 0.77
CA GLU A 166 12.20 6.35 2.18
C GLU A 166 12.34 5.01 2.90
N ILE A 167 12.01 3.87 2.26
CA ILE A 167 12.20 2.55 2.87
C ILE A 167 13.66 2.28 3.24
N ILE A 168 14.60 2.80 2.48
CA ILE A 168 16.04 2.67 2.78
C ILE A 168 16.36 3.39 4.08
N LYS A 169 15.87 4.62 4.26
CA LYS A 169 16.09 5.41 5.48
C LYS A 169 15.44 4.76 6.71
N ILE A 170 14.18 4.32 6.56
CA ILE A 170 13.45 3.64 7.63
C ILE A 170 14.20 2.37 8.04
N LYS A 171 14.61 1.53 7.08
CA LYS A 171 15.40 0.33 7.38
C LYS A 171 16.70 0.66 8.12
N ALA A 172 17.42 1.68 7.67
CA ALA A 172 18.66 2.10 8.35
C ALA A 172 18.39 2.56 9.79
N ALA A 173 17.30 3.30 10.04
CA ALA A 173 16.89 3.72 11.37
C ALA A 173 16.55 2.52 12.29
N HIS A 174 16.04 1.43 11.72
CA HIS A 174 15.78 0.16 12.41
C HIS A 174 17.00 -0.78 12.46
N GLY A 175 18.19 -0.32 12.06
CA GLY A 175 19.45 -1.06 12.15
C GLY A 175 19.69 -2.08 11.03
N TYR A 176 18.93 -2.01 9.93
CA TYR A 176 19.16 -2.85 8.76
C TYR A 176 20.07 -2.12 7.76
N SER A 177 21.11 -2.79 7.30
CA SER A 177 21.92 -2.29 6.19
C SER A 177 21.11 -2.29 4.88
N ALA A 178 21.35 -1.26 4.08
CA ALA A 178 20.75 -1.12 2.76
C ALA A 178 21.27 -2.18 1.79
#